data_b4a0fdd64504584e3d8c7060b49668aa
#
_entry.id   b4a0fdd64504584e3d8c7060b49668aa
#
_cell.length_a   1.000
_cell.length_b   1.000
_cell.length_c   1.000
_cell.angle_alpha   90.00
_cell.angle_beta   90.00
_cell.angle_gamma   90.00
#
_symmetry.space_group_name_H-M   'P 1'
#
loop_
_entity.id
_entity.type
_entity.pdbx_description
1 polymer ?
#
loop_
_entity_poly.entity_id
_entity_poly.type
_entity_poly.pdbx_seq_one_letter_code
_entity_poly.pdbx_strand_id
1 'polypeptide(L)'
;MGPELMADMREQALRFGTDVLQGNVTRVEASHCPIKIEVGEALIYSETLIIATGASARLLGLSSERALLGHGVSTCATCDGFFFKGKPILVVGGGDSAMEEALFLTKFASKVTVVHRRDELRASKIMQDKAFANEKIEFAWNSEVEDILDVSKGVVTAAVLRNTVSGERTEVPVEGVFVAIGHTPNTSLFAGQLKMDANGYIITTNGTRTSIPGVFAAGDVQDHVYRQAITAAGSGCMAAIDAERYLEHVPTDAGQSVSTGS
;
A
#
# COMPACT_ATOMS: atom_id res chain seq x y z
N MET A 1 -18.31 -1.44 -9.40
CA MET A 1 -17.11 -0.59 -9.20
C MET A 1 -15.98 -1.41 -8.59
N GLY A 2 -15.17 -0.94 -7.62
CA GLY A 2 -14.04 -1.75 -7.12
C GLY A 2 -14.41 -3.17 -6.65
N PRO A 3 -15.38 -3.32 -5.74
CA PRO A 3 -15.80 -4.64 -5.27
C PRO A 3 -16.35 -5.55 -6.37
N GLU A 4 -17.11 -5.02 -7.32
CA GLU A 4 -17.63 -5.78 -8.47
C GLU A 4 -16.49 -6.26 -9.36
N LEU A 5 -15.53 -5.39 -9.69
CA LEU A 5 -14.35 -5.78 -10.47
C LEU A 5 -13.57 -6.90 -9.77
N MET A 6 -13.41 -6.84 -8.46
CA MET A 6 -12.75 -7.91 -7.70
C MET A 6 -13.54 -9.23 -7.74
N ALA A 7 -14.88 -9.16 -7.67
CA ALA A 7 -15.73 -10.33 -7.82
C ALA A 7 -15.59 -10.94 -9.22
N ASP A 8 -15.65 -10.13 -10.27
CA ASP A 8 -15.50 -10.57 -11.66
C ASP A 8 -14.13 -11.22 -11.92
N MET A 9 -13.05 -10.62 -11.39
CA MET A 9 -11.70 -11.18 -11.50
C MET A 9 -11.59 -12.52 -10.76
N ARG A 10 -12.22 -12.64 -9.59
CA ARG A 10 -12.26 -13.91 -8.85
C ARG A 10 -13.03 -14.98 -9.61
N GLU A 11 -14.20 -14.65 -10.15
CA GLU A 11 -15.00 -15.59 -10.96
C GLU A 11 -14.24 -16.04 -12.22
N GLN A 12 -13.52 -15.12 -12.87
CA GLN A 12 -12.65 -15.44 -13.99
C GLN A 12 -11.58 -16.45 -13.59
N ALA A 13 -10.88 -16.23 -12.48
CA ALA A 13 -9.85 -17.15 -12.01
C ALA A 13 -10.43 -18.56 -11.71
N LEU A 14 -11.56 -18.63 -11.00
CA LEU A 14 -12.27 -19.88 -10.72
C LEU A 14 -12.68 -20.63 -12.02
N ARG A 15 -13.13 -19.89 -13.04
CA ARG A 15 -13.51 -20.45 -14.34
C ARG A 15 -12.35 -21.15 -15.05
N PHE A 16 -11.12 -20.72 -14.80
CA PHE A 16 -9.90 -21.34 -15.34
C PHE A 16 -9.28 -22.37 -14.40
N GLY A 17 -10.02 -22.81 -13.38
CA GLY A 17 -9.60 -23.92 -12.51
C GLY A 17 -8.72 -23.50 -11.33
N THR A 18 -8.69 -22.21 -10.98
CA THR A 18 -7.97 -21.76 -9.79
C THR A 18 -8.77 -22.10 -8.53
N ASP A 19 -8.14 -22.73 -7.56
CA ASP A 19 -8.68 -22.90 -6.22
C ASP A 19 -8.44 -21.64 -5.39
N VAL A 20 -9.51 -21.10 -4.78
CA VAL A 20 -9.43 -19.92 -3.91
C VAL A 20 -9.66 -20.34 -2.47
N LEU A 21 -8.59 -20.37 -1.68
CA LEU A 21 -8.64 -20.63 -0.25
C LEU A 21 -8.87 -19.32 0.52
N GLN A 22 -9.88 -19.33 1.40
CA GLN A 22 -10.11 -18.21 2.30
C GLN A 22 -9.32 -18.41 3.59
N GLY A 23 -8.55 -17.41 3.98
CA GLY A 23 -7.78 -17.46 5.20
C GLY A 23 -6.55 -16.56 5.15
N ASN A 24 -5.91 -16.43 6.29
CA ASN A 24 -4.64 -15.72 6.38
C ASN A 24 -3.50 -16.73 6.34
N VAL A 25 -2.51 -16.48 5.50
CA VAL A 25 -1.23 -17.18 5.55
C VAL A 25 -0.53 -16.83 6.86
N THR A 26 -0.20 -17.83 7.66
CA THR A 26 0.43 -17.64 8.97
C THR A 26 1.93 -17.92 8.95
N ARG A 27 2.39 -18.76 8.01
CA ARG A 27 3.79 -19.10 7.84
C ARG A 27 4.12 -19.46 6.39
N VAL A 28 5.31 -19.10 5.96
CA VAL A 28 5.89 -19.52 4.67
C VAL A 28 7.33 -19.96 4.92
N GLU A 29 7.69 -21.10 4.38
CA GLU A 29 9.07 -21.59 4.30
C GLU A 29 9.47 -21.62 2.83
N ALA A 30 10.03 -20.49 2.36
CA ALA A 30 10.32 -20.26 0.95
C ALA A 30 11.70 -20.78 0.50
N SER A 31 12.57 -21.17 1.45
CA SER A 31 13.96 -21.57 1.17
C SER A 31 14.11 -23.00 0.64
N HIS A 32 13.02 -23.76 0.59
CA HIS A 32 13.01 -25.17 0.16
C HIS A 32 11.99 -25.34 -0.98
N CYS A 33 12.27 -26.31 -1.87
CA CYS A 33 11.30 -26.76 -2.87
C CYS A 33 10.89 -28.21 -2.52
N PRO A 34 9.59 -28.51 -2.41
CA PRO A 34 8.46 -27.59 -2.56
C PRO A 34 8.36 -26.55 -1.43
N ILE A 35 7.88 -25.36 -1.77
CA ILE A 35 7.63 -24.26 -0.81
C ILE A 35 6.48 -24.66 0.10
N LYS A 36 6.66 -24.50 1.41
CA LYS A 36 5.65 -24.83 2.40
C LYS A 36 4.90 -23.58 2.86
N ILE A 37 3.58 -23.62 2.83
CA ILE A 37 2.70 -22.51 3.16
C ILE A 37 1.63 -22.98 4.14
N GLU A 38 1.46 -22.28 5.27
CA GLU A 38 0.47 -22.58 6.29
C GLU A 38 -0.67 -21.56 6.24
N VAL A 39 -1.92 -22.03 6.10
CA VAL A 39 -3.14 -21.22 6.08
C VAL A 39 -4.10 -21.78 7.13
N GLY A 40 -4.12 -21.20 8.33
CA GLY A 40 -4.83 -21.79 9.46
C GLY A 40 -4.30 -23.19 9.78
N GLU A 41 -5.16 -24.20 9.69
CA GLU A 41 -4.78 -25.63 9.87
C GLU A 41 -4.34 -26.31 8.57
N ALA A 42 -4.54 -25.65 7.42
CA ALA A 42 -4.15 -26.21 6.12
C ALA A 42 -2.66 -26.02 5.85
N LEU A 43 -2.06 -27.07 5.31
CA LEU A 43 -0.68 -27.11 4.87
C LEU A 43 -0.63 -27.33 3.36
N ILE A 44 -0.01 -26.39 2.65
CA ILE A 44 0.10 -26.39 1.20
C ILE A 44 1.56 -26.50 0.81
N TYR A 45 1.83 -27.28 -0.21
CA TYR A 45 3.13 -27.39 -0.86
C TYR A 45 3.02 -26.89 -2.29
N SER A 46 3.96 -26.05 -2.72
CA SER A 46 3.97 -25.45 -4.05
C SER A 46 5.39 -25.41 -4.62
N GLU A 47 5.52 -25.59 -5.91
CA GLU A 47 6.80 -25.47 -6.63
C GLU A 47 7.18 -24.02 -6.90
N THR A 48 6.17 -23.13 -6.99
CA THR A 48 6.37 -21.68 -7.15
C THR A 48 5.47 -20.90 -6.19
N LEU A 49 5.85 -19.66 -5.91
CA LEU A 49 5.08 -18.74 -5.08
C LEU A 49 5.09 -17.33 -5.68
N ILE A 50 3.91 -16.76 -5.88
CA ILE A 50 3.76 -15.35 -6.21
C ILE A 50 3.27 -14.61 -4.96
N ILE A 51 4.07 -13.67 -4.47
CA ILE A 51 3.75 -12.84 -3.32
C ILE A 51 3.08 -11.56 -3.83
N ALA A 52 1.78 -11.39 -3.50
CA ALA A 52 0.97 -10.24 -3.89
C ALA A 52 0.23 -9.65 -2.67
N THR A 53 0.92 -9.59 -1.54
CA THR A 53 0.36 -9.19 -0.23
C THR A 53 0.17 -7.69 -0.07
N GLY A 54 0.66 -6.90 -1.03
CA GLY A 54 0.49 -5.45 -1.07
C GLY A 54 1.25 -4.68 0.01
N ALA A 55 0.83 -3.44 0.24
CA ALA A 55 1.32 -2.56 1.29
C ALA A 55 0.14 -1.86 1.97
N SER A 56 0.27 -1.61 3.26
CA SER A 56 -0.73 -0.93 4.06
C SER A 56 -0.34 0.53 4.27
N ALA A 57 -1.25 1.46 3.99
CA ALA A 57 -1.04 2.85 4.35
C ALA A 57 -0.93 2.99 5.88
N ARG A 58 0.00 3.81 6.33
CA ARG A 58 0.09 4.17 7.74
C ARG A 58 -1.00 5.16 8.06
N LEU A 59 -1.71 4.90 9.14
CA LEU A 59 -2.78 5.73 9.65
C LEU A 59 -2.35 6.49 10.90
N LEU A 60 -3.08 7.56 11.23
CA LEU A 60 -2.89 8.33 12.45
C LEU A 60 -3.33 7.55 13.70
N GLY A 61 -4.23 6.57 13.50
CA GLY A 61 -4.76 5.72 14.56
C GLY A 61 -6.02 6.28 15.22
N LEU A 62 -6.63 7.31 14.62
CA LEU A 62 -7.85 7.91 15.13
C LEU A 62 -9.08 7.07 14.74
N SER A 63 -10.06 7.02 15.62
CA SER A 63 -11.35 6.36 15.33
C SER A 63 -12.13 7.09 14.21
N SER A 64 -12.10 8.43 14.22
CA SER A 64 -12.70 9.27 13.20
C SER A 64 -12.03 9.10 11.84
N GLU A 65 -10.71 8.97 11.78
CA GLU A 65 -9.97 8.66 10.55
C GLU A 65 -10.50 7.38 9.90
N ARG A 66 -10.62 6.32 10.68
CA ARG A 66 -11.11 5.02 10.17
C ARG A 66 -12.56 5.08 9.72
N ALA A 67 -13.40 5.79 10.45
CA ALA A 67 -14.81 5.94 10.12
C ALA A 67 -15.05 6.77 8.84
N LEU A 68 -14.17 7.73 8.56
CA LEU A 68 -14.27 8.62 7.40
C LEU A 68 -13.35 8.23 6.23
N LEU A 69 -12.65 7.10 6.31
CA LEU A 69 -11.82 6.61 5.20
C LEU A 69 -12.70 6.34 3.96
N GLY A 70 -12.37 6.98 2.83
CA GLY A 70 -13.21 6.99 1.62
C GLY A 70 -14.40 7.95 1.67
N HIS A 71 -14.61 8.64 2.80
CA HIS A 71 -15.67 9.63 3.02
C HIS A 71 -15.12 11.01 3.39
N GLY A 72 -14.01 11.38 2.80
CA GLY A 72 -13.29 12.64 3.05
C GLY A 72 -11.88 12.44 3.61
N VAL A 73 -11.57 11.27 4.18
CA VAL A 73 -10.21 10.86 4.52
C VAL A 73 -9.66 9.96 3.42
N SER A 74 -8.45 10.22 2.96
CA SER A 74 -7.76 9.45 1.92
C SER A 74 -6.28 9.25 2.26
N THR A 75 -5.69 8.20 1.70
CA THR A 75 -4.25 7.90 1.74
C THR A 75 -3.61 7.91 0.34
N CYS A 76 -4.33 8.40 -0.68
CA CYS A 76 -3.89 8.42 -2.06
C CYS A 76 -4.33 9.72 -2.77
N ALA A 77 -3.45 10.69 -2.89
CA ALA A 77 -3.73 11.96 -3.56
C ALA A 77 -4.08 11.77 -5.04
N THR A 78 -3.40 10.88 -5.74
CA THR A 78 -3.63 10.60 -7.17
C THR A 78 -4.97 9.89 -7.42
N CYS A 79 -5.44 9.10 -6.46
CA CYS A 79 -6.72 8.39 -6.56
C CYS A 79 -7.91 9.35 -6.35
N ASP A 80 -7.84 10.18 -5.31
CA ASP A 80 -9.00 10.87 -4.76
C ASP A 80 -8.96 12.40 -4.92
N GLY A 81 -7.81 12.97 -5.30
CA GLY A 81 -7.62 14.43 -5.34
C GLY A 81 -8.66 15.19 -6.19
N PHE A 82 -9.14 14.58 -7.27
CA PHE A 82 -10.16 15.19 -8.13
C PHE A 82 -11.49 15.46 -7.41
N PHE A 83 -11.88 14.65 -6.43
CA PHE A 83 -13.14 14.83 -5.69
C PHE A 83 -13.12 16.04 -4.75
N PHE A 84 -11.95 16.64 -4.54
CA PHE A 84 -11.73 17.82 -3.70
C PHE A 84 -11.51 19.10 -4.51
N LYS A 85 -12.01 19.15 -5.75
CA LYS A 85 -11.90 20.34 -6.59
C LYS A 85 -12.59 21.56 -5.95
N GLY A 86 -11.81 22.63 -5.75
CA GLY A 86 -12.27 23.88 -5.15
C GLY A 86 -12.46 23.86 -3.63
N LYS A 87 -12.07 22.76 -2.95
CA LYS A 87 -12.23 22.54 -1.52
C LYS A 87 -10.94 22.80 -0.75
N PRO A 88 -10.99 23.28 0.50
CA PRO A 88 -9.84 23.31 1.40
C PRO A 88 -9.59 21.92 1.95
N ILE A 89 -8.33 21.50 2.00
CA ILE A 89 -7.92 20.16 2.47
C ILE A 89 -6.69 20.22 3.37
N LEU A 90 -6.51 19.16 4.16
CA LEU A 90 -5.27 18.87 4.91
C LEU A 90 -4.45 17.79 4.23
N VAL A 91 -3.12 17.93 4.32
CA VAL A 91 -2.16 16.86 4.03
C VAL A 91 -1.33 16.64 5.29
N VAL A 92 -1.36 15.44 5.84
CA VAL A 92 -0.63 15.13 7.07
C VAL A 92 0.67 14.40 6.72
N GLY A 93 1.79 15.02 7.03
CA GLY A 93 3.12 14.47 6.76
C GLY A 93 4.19 15.54 6.62
N GLY A 94 5.44 15.11 6.39
CA GLY A 94 6.56 16.06 6.26
C GLY A 94 7.78 15.47 5.52
N GLY A 95 7.61 14.33 4.85
CA GLY A 95 8.59 13.73 3.95
C GLY A 95 8.31 14.06 2.49
N ASP A 96 9.13 13.52 1.58
CA ASP A 96 8.99 13.73 0.14
C ASP A 96 7.59 13.35 -0.37
N SER A 97 7.06 12.19 0.02
CA SER A 97 5.71 11.77 -0.39
C SER A 97 4.63 12.78 0.02
N ALA A 98 4.72 13.36 1.23
CA ALA A 98 3.74 14.35 1.68
C ALA A 98 3.82 15.65 0.85
N MET A 99 5.03 16.06 0.47
CA MET A 99 5.23 17.24 -0.39
C MET A 99 4.77 16.97 -1.82
N GLU A 100 5.04 15.79 -2.36
CA GLU A 100 4.55 15.37 -3.68
C GLU A 100 3.02 15.36 -3.72
N GLU A 101 2.38 14.76 -2.72
CA GLU A 101 0.93 14.72 -2.61
C GLU A 101 0.33 16.13 -2.43
N ALA A 102 0.91 16.96 -1.55
CA ALA A 102 0.45 18.33 -1.35
C ALA A 102 0.53 19.14 -2.64
N LEU A 103 1.66 19.08 -3.35
CA LEU A 103 1.85 19.74 -4.64
C LEU A 103 0.87 19.23 -5.71
N PHE A 104 0.64 17.92 -5.77
CA PHE A 104 -0.32 17.34 -6.70
C PHE A 104 -1.74 17.84 -6.43
N LEU A 105 -2.14 17.89 -5.17
CA LEU A 105 -3.47 18.28 -4.73
C LEU A 105 -3.76 19.76 -4.99
N THR A 106 -2.74 20.64 -5.07
CA THR A 106 -2.96 22.05 -5.45
C THR A 106 -3.57 22.23 -6.85
N LYS A 107 -3.49 21.21 -7.70
CA LYS A 107 -4.16 21.21 -9.02
C LYS A 107 -5.68 21.23 -8.91
N PHE A 108 -6.22 20.74 -7.80
CA PHE A 108 -7.65 20.59 -7.58
C PHE A 108 -8.15 21.44 -6.43
N ALA A 109 -7.51 21.35 -5.29
CA ALA A 109 -7.92 22.05 -4.07
C ALA A 109 -7.85 23.58 -4.20
N SER A 110 -8.70 24.28 -3.45
CA SER A 110 -8.59 25.73 -3.28
C SER A 110 -7.42 26.11 -2.38
N LYS A 111 -7.16 25.28 -1.36
CA LYS A 111 -6.10 25.47 -0.37
C LYS A 111 -5.65 24.10 0.15
N VAL A 112 -4.36 23.95 0.39
CA VAL A 112 -3.75 22.75 0.98
C VAL A 112 -3.01 23.17 2.24
N THR A 113 -3.44 22.69 3.41
CA THR A 113 -2.71 22.91 4.65
C THR A 113 -1.91 21.66 5.01
N VAL A 114 -0.60 21.77 4.99
CA VAL A 114 0.30 20.69 5.40
C VAL A 114 0.46 20.70 6.91
N VAL A 115 0.02 19.63 7.56
CA VAL A 115 0.15 19.44 9.01
C VAL A 115 1.40 18.66 9.30
N HIS A 116 2.34 19.27 10.03
CA HIS A 116 3.59 18.60 10.41
C HIS A 116 3.89 18.79 11.90
N ARG A 117 4.25 17.66 12.55
CA ARG A 117 4.49 17.60 14.02
C ARG A 117 5.76 18.28 14.50
N ARG A 118 6.60 18.81 13.61
CA ARG A 118 7.85 19.52 13.86
C ARG A 118 7.82 20.88 13.20
N ASP A 119 8.84 21.69 13.43
CA ASP A 119 9.05 23.01 12.84
C ASP A 119 9.86 22.96 11.52
N GLU A 120 10.31 21.76 11.12
CA GLU A 120 11.06 21.53 9.87
C GLU A 120 10.62 20.25 9.17
N LEU A 121 10.65 20.26 7.84
CA LEU A 121 10.34 19.12 7.00
C LEU A 121 11.53 18.15 6.91
N ARG A 122 11.22 16.87 6.71
CA ARG A 122 12.21 15.84 6.38
C ARG A 122 12.37 15.60 4.89
N ALA A 123 11.53 16.24 4.08
CA ALA A 123 11.57 16.17 2.62
C ALA A 123 12.91 16.69 2.08
N SER A 124 13.26 16.28 0.88
CA SER A 124 14.42 16.80 0.16
C SER A 124 14.27 18.32 -0.06
N LYS A 125 15.41 19.04 -0.12
CA LYS A 125 15.40 20.49 -0.28
C LYS A 125 14.62 20.95 -1.52
N ILE A 126 14.74 20.20 -2.61
CA ILE A 126 14.01 20.47 -3.86
C ILE A 126 12.49 20.42 -3.64
N MET A 127 12.00 19.45 -2.89
CA MET A 127 10.58 19.32 -2.61
C MET A 127 10.08 20.39 -1.64
N GLN A 128 10.90 20.73 -0.64
CA GLN A 128 10.62 21.84 0.27
C GLN A 128 10.47 23.17 -0.50
N ASP A 129 11.43 23.49 -1.35
CA ASP A 129 11.43 24.76 -2.11
C ASP A 129 10.21 24.86 -3.04
N LYS A 130 9.81 23.75 -3.68
CA LYS A 130 8.58 23.71 -4.48
C LYS A 130 7.33 23.93 -3.64
N ALA A 131 7.26 23.31 -2.48
CA ALA A 131 6.10 23.43 -1.59
C ALA A 131 5.99 24.84 -1.00
N PHE A 132 7.11 25.44 -0.56
CA PHE A 132 7.14 26.81 -0.04
C PHE A 132 6.85 27.87 -1.10
N ALA A 133 7.19 27.62 -2.36
CA ALA A 133 6.88 28.54 -3.47
C ALA A 133 5.42 28.46 -3.95
N ASN A 134 4.62 27.51 -3.48
CA ASN A 134 3.26 27.34 -3.94
C ASN A 134 2.27 28.12 -3.07
N GLU A 135 1.62 29.12 -3.66
CA GLU A 135 0.70 30.02 -2.97
C GLU A 135 -0.54 29.34 -2.36
N LYS A 136 -0.87 28.13 -2.81
CA LYS A 136 -1.98 27.36 -2.26
C LYS A 136 -1.59 26.50 -1.05
N ILE A 137 -0.28 26.36 -0.75
CA ILE A 137 0.20 25.54 0.35
C ILE A 137 0.49 26.41 1.56
N GLU A 138 -0.11 26.07 2.67
CA GLU A 138 0.20 26.62 3.98
C GLU A 138 0.68 25.50 4.91
N PHE A 139 1.43 25.86 5.97
CA PHE A 139 1.99 24.89 6.90
C PHE A 139 1.47 25.14 8.32
N ALA A 140 0.90 24.10 8.91
CA ALA A 140 0.61 24.02 10.33
C ALA A 140 1.79 23.28 11.01
N TRP A 141 2.76 24.05 11.45
CA TRP A 141 3.96 23.55 12.13
C TRP A 141 3.67 23.12 13.56
N ASN A 142 4.50 22.23 14.09
CA ASN A 142 4.35 21.71 15.46
C ASN A 142 2.93 21.25 15.75
N SER A 143 2.26 20.66 14.78
CA SER A 143 0.85 20.32 14.83
C SER A 143 0.62 18.86 14.45
N GLU A 144 -0.32 18.24 15.12
CA GLU A 144 -0.84 16.91 14.78
C GLU A 144 -2.36 16.94 14.72
N VAL A 145 -2.95 16.07 13.94
CA VAL A 145 -4.41 15.90 13.89
C VAL A 145 -4.83 15.09 15.11
N GLU A 146 -5.65 15.68 15.96
CA GLU A 146 -6.19 15.04 17.15
C GLU A 146 -7.54 14.40 16.88
N ASP A 147 -8.35 15.00 16.00
CA ASP A 147 -9.65 14.47 15.58
C ASP A 147 -10.07 14.97 14.20
N ILE A 148 -10.98 14.24 13.54
CA ILE A 148 -11.60 14.60 12.26
C ILE A 148 -13.11 14.61 12.47
N LEU A 149 -13.75 15.75 12.18
CA LEU A 149 -15.10 16.02 12.60
C LEU A 149 -16.16 15.54 11.59
N ASP A 150 -17.35 15.37 12.15
CA ASP A 150 -18.61 15.02 11.47
C ASP A 150 -18.72 13.57 10.95
N VAL A 151 -18.14 12.64 11.70
CA VAL A 151 -18.35 11.18 11.51
C VAL A 151 -19.83 10.83 11.38
N SER A 152 -20.70 11.44 12.20
CA SER A 152 -22.15 11.19 12.17
C SER A 152 -22.82 11.64 10.86
N LYS A 153 -22.21 12.60 10.14
CA LYS A 153 -22.69 13.07 8.82
C LYS A 153 -22.09 12.24 7.68
N GLY A 154 -21.10 11.38 7.97
CA GLY A 154 -20.40 10.60 6.96
C GLY A 154 -19.53 11.44 6.00
N VAL A 155 -19.11 12.64 6.41
CA VAL A 155 -18.27 13.55 5.63
C VAL A 155 -17.33 14.32 6.55
N VAL A 156 -16.18 14.72 6.03
CA VAL A 156 -15.25 15.63 6.72
C VAL A 156 -15.72 17.06 6.57
N THR A 157 -15.82 17.81 7.68
CA THR A 157 -16.13 19.25 7.67
C THR A 157 -15.07 20.11 8.36
N ALA A 158 -14.31 19.51 9.28
CA ALA A 158 -13.19 20.16 9.95
C ALA A 158 -12.25 19.10 10.52
N ALA A 159 -11.06 19.53 10.90
CA ALA A 159 -10.13 18.74 11.71
C ALA A 159 -9.68 19.54 12.93
N VAL A 160 -9.51 18.88 14.06
CA VAL A 160 -8.93 19.45 15.26
C VAL A 160 -7.44 19.22 15.23
N LEU A 161 -6.67 20.29 15.19
CA LEU A 161 -5.22 20.26 15.28
C LEU A 161 -4.80 20.57 16.72
N ARG A 162 -3.87 19.77 17.25
CA ARG A 162 -3.22 20.02 18.52
C ARG A 162 -1.79 20.46 18.27
N ASN A 163 -1.41 21.60 18.81
CA ASN A 163 -0.01 22.04 18.79
C ASN A 163 0.82 21.18 19.74
N THR A 164 1.89 20.60 19.25
CA THR A 164 2.75 19.65 20.01
C THR A 164 3.64 20.34 21.05
N VAL A 165 3.79 21.68 20.96
CA VAL A 165 4.64 22.47 21.89
C VAL A 165 3.77 23.16 22.94
N SER A 166 2.71 23.87 22.52
CA SER A 166 1.84 24.62 23.44
C SER A 166 0.69 23.80 24.00
N GLY A 167 0.30 22.70 23.33
CA GLY A 167 -0.90 21.95 23.65
C GLY A 167 -2.20 22.60 23.20
N GLU A 168 -2.14 23.75 22.55
CA GLU A 168 -3.30 24.49 22.05
C GLU A 168 -4.04 23.68 20.99
N ARG A 169 -5.37 23.74 21.02
CA ARG A 169 -6.26 23.10 20.04
C ARG A 169 -6.88 24.12 19.13
N THR A 170 -6.83 23.85 17.85
CA THR A 170 -7.44 24.71 16.82
C THR A 170 -8.29 23.84 15.90
N GLU A 171 -9.54 24.23 15.71
CA GLU A 171 -10.41 23.64 14.70
C GLU A 171 -10.15 24.33 13.36
N VAL A 172 -9.84 23.52 12.34
CA VAL A 172 -9.55 23.99 10.99
C VAL A 172 -10.64 23.46 10.05
N PRO A 173 -11.47 24.33 9.47
CA PRO A 173 -12.48 23.93 8.49
C PRO A 173 -11.84 23.37 7.23
N VAL A 174 -12.12 22.11 6.90
CA VAL A 174 -11.63 21.41 5.71
C VAL A 174 -12.64 20.37 5.26
N GLU A 175 -12.63 20.05 3.98
CA GLU A 175 -13.52 19.04 3.40
C GLU A 175 -12.80 17.73 3.05
N GLY A 176 -11.50 17.67 3.30
CA GLY A 176 -10.72 16.46 3.10
C GLY A 176 -9.43 16.42 3.91
N VAL A 177 -9.02 15.23 4.29
CA VAL A 177 -7.77 14.94 5.00
C VAL A 177 -7.01 13.84 4.26
N PHE A 178 -5.82 14.15 3.76
CA PHE A 178 -4.92 13.21 3.10
C PHE A 178 -3.80 12.80 4.06
N VAL A 179 -3.72 11.51 4.38
CA VAL A 179 -2.74 10.98 5.32
C VAL A 179 -1.54 10.46 4.55
N ALA A 180 -0.50 11.29 4.48
CA ALA A 180 0.73 11.08 3.69
C ALA A 180 1.94 10.78 4.59
N ILE A 181 1.79 9.85 5.55
CA ILE A 181 2.85 9.45 6.49
C ILE A 181 3.56 8.15 6.10
N GLY A 182 3.34 7.70 4.86
CA GLY A 182 3.99 6.55 4.24
C GLY A 182 3.18 5.26 4.30
N HIS A 183 3.81 4.19 3.80
CA HIS A 183 3.24 2.85 3.72
C HIS A 183 4.16 1.85 4.40
N THR A 184 3.62 0.70 4.71
CA THR A 184 4.37 -0.46 5.21
C THR A 184 4.03 -1.66 4.33
N PRO A 185 4.99 -2.25 3.63
CA PRO A 185 4.75 -3.44 2.83
C PRO A 185 4.39 -4.62 3.73
N ASN A 186 3.48 -5.48 3.26
CA ASN A 186 3.02 -6.65 4.01
C ASN A 186 3.97 -7.84 3.78
N THR A 187 5.18 -7.73 4.31
CA THR A 187 6.32 -8.63 4.07
C THR A 187 6.80 -9.38 5.31
N SER A 188 6.13 -9.24 6.45
CA SER A 188 6.56 -9.82 7.73
C SER A 188 6.78 -11.34 7.68
N LEU A 189 5.98 -12.07 6.89
CA LEU A 189 6.12 -13.53 6.69
C LEU A 189 7.42 -13.93 6.00
N PHE A 190 8.07 -13.02 5.30
CA PHE A 190 9.26 -13.25 4.48
C PHE A 190 10.52 -12.65 5.08
N ALA A 191 10.41 -12.05 6.27
CA ALA A 191 11.55 -11.45 6.97
C ALA A 191 12.65 -12.49 7.23
N GLY A 192 13.89 -12.16 6.86
CA GLY A 192 15.04 -13.07 6.98
C GLY A 192 15.11 -14.16 5.91
N GLN A 193 14.11 -14.31 5.04
CA GLN A 193 14.11 -15.27 3.94
C GLN A 193 14.40 -14.59 2.58
N LEU A 194 13.76 -13.45 2.30
CA LEU A 194 13.92 -12.72 1.05
C LEU A 194 14.77 -11.47 1.24
N LYS A 195 15.44 -11.04 0.17
CA LYS A 195 16.10 -9.74 0.15
C LYS A 195 15.05 -8.64 0.09
N MET A 196 15.19 -7.67 0.99
CA MET A 196 14.30 -6.50 1.11
C MET A 196 15.13 -5.23 1.15
N ASP A 197 14.50 -4.11 0.75
CA ASP A 197 15.10 -2.79 0.92
C ASP A 197 15.04 -2.31 2.39
N ALA A 198 15.57 -1.12 2.65
CA ALA A 198 15.58 -0.52 3.99
C ALA A 198 14.17 -0.21 4.54
N ASN A 199 13.14 -0.16 3.68
CA ASN A 199 11.75 0.09 4.03
C ASN A 199 10.93 -1.20 4.14
N GLY A 200 11.54 -2.36 3.86
CA GLY A 200 10.93 -3.68 3.94
C GLY A 200 10.23 -4.15 2.66
N TYR A 201 10.36 -3.43 1.53
CA TYR A 201 9.84 -3.88 0.24
C TYR A 201 10.68 -5.01 -0.33
N ILE A 202 10.03 -6.01 -0.94
CA ILE A 202 10.75 -7.11 -1.60
C ILE A 202 11.53 -6.57 -2.80
N ILE A 203 12.82 -6.85 -2.85
CA ILE A 203 13.67 -6.50 -3.99
C ILE A 203 13.47 -7.52 -5.10
N THR A 204 13.03 -7.06 -6.27
CA THR A 204 12.89 -7.89 -7.47
C THR A 204 13.97 -7.57 -8.49
N THR A 205 14.28 -8.56 -9.32
CA THR A 205 15.25 -8.45 -10.42
C THR A 205 14.67 -9.10 -11.67
N ASN A 206 15.05 -8.61 -12.86
CA ASN A 206 14.59 -9.15 -14.15
C ASN A 206 13.06 -9.34 -14.21
N GLY A 207 12.31 -8.35 -13.77
CA GLY A 207 10.86 -8.39 -13.69
C GLY A 207 10.38 -8.63 -12.26
N THR A 208 9.84 -9.81 -11.97
CA THR A 208 9.18 -10.13 -10.69
C THR A 208 9.96 -11.11 -9.81
N ARG A 209 11.14 -11.55 -10.25
CA ARG A 209 11.95 -12.56 -9.58
C ARG A 209 12.54 -12.02 -8.28
N THR A 210 12.37 -12.75 -7.20
CA THR A 210 12.96 -12.43 -5.89
C THR A 210 14.37 -13.00 -5.75
N SER A 211 14.93 -12.95 -4.56
CA SER A 211 16.24 -13.57 -4.25
C SER A 211 16.20 -15.10 -4.17
N ILE A 212 15.02 -15.71 -4.17
CA ILE A 212 14.85 -17.17 -4.14
C ILE A 212 14.27 -17.62 -5.49
N PRO A 213 14.89 -18.58 -6.19
CA PRO A 213 14.34 -19.15 -7.42
C PRO A 213 12.95 -19.75 -7.18
N GLY A 214 12.02 -19.55 -8.12
CA GLY A 214 10.63 -20.01 -8.00
C GLY A 214 9.74 -19.12 -7.14
N VAL A 215 10.30 -18.08 -6.50
CA VAL A 215 9.54 -17.10 -5.71
C VAL A 215 9.53 -15.75 -6.42
N PHE A 216 8.33 -15.23 -6.66
CA PHE A 216 8.06 -13.99 -7.38
C PHE A 216 7.31 -12.99 -6.49
N ALA A 217 7.43 -11.71 -6.78
CA ALA A 217 6.68 -10.66 -6.06
C ALA A 217 6.06 -9.67 -7.04
N ALA A 218 4.81 -9.28 -6.79
CA ALA A 218 4.04 -8.39 -7.65
C ALA A 218 3.18 -7.42 -6.84
N GLY A 219 2.85 -6.27 -7.43
CA GLY A 219 2.07 -5.22 -6.80
C GLY A 219 2.85 -4.44 -5.75
N ASP A 220 2.12 -3.81 -4.83
CA ASP A 220 2.67 -2.85 -3.87
C ASP A 220 3.65 -3.48 -2.86
N VAL A 221 3.72 -4.79 -2.74
CA VAL A 221 4.69 -5.47 -1.88
C VAL A 221 6.14 -5.27 -2.35
N GLN A 222 6.34 -4.93 -3.63
CA GLN A 222 7.62 -4.62 -4.26
C GLN A 222 7.66 -3.22 -4.90
N ASP A 223 6.47 -2.65 -5.27
CA ASP A 223 6.39 -1.32 -5.86
C ASP A 223 6.23 -0.24 -4.78
N HIS A 224 7.35 0.34 -4.37
CA HIS A 224 7.35 1.46 -3.42
C HIS A 224 7.16 2.83 -4.09
N VAL A 225 7.08 2.88 -5.42
CA VAL A 225 7.02 4.13 -6.21
C VAL A 225 5.59 4.49 -6.59
N TYR A 226 4.93 3.64 -7.35
CA TYR A 226 3.64 3.96 -7.97
C TYR A 226 2.44 3.60 -7.10
N ARG A 227 2.39 2.38 -6.57
CA ARG A 227 1.29 1.88 -5.74
C ARG A 227 -0.09 2.13 -6.34
N GLN A 228 -0.24 1.74 -7.60
CA GLN A 228 -1.48 1.89 -8.37
C GLN A 228 -2.03 0.52 -8.78
N ALA A 229 -3.37 0.41 -8.84
CA ALA A 229 -4.03 -0.82 -9.24
C ALA A 229 -3.56 -1.34 -10.61
N ILE A 230 -3.32 -0.43 -11.56
CA ILE A 230 -2.88 -0.81 -12.91
C ILE A 230 -1.43 -1.33 -12.92
N THR A 231 -0.53 -0.76 -12.12
CA THR A 231 0.85 -1.25 -12.00
C THR A 231 0.89 -2.58 -11.26
N ALA A 232 0.01 -2.76 -10.26
CA ALA A 232 -0.15 -4.03 -9.55
C ALA A 232 -0.67 -5.13 -10.49
N ALA A 233 -1.69 -4.83 -11.31
CA ALA A 233 -2.21 -5.77 -12.30
C ALA A 233 -1.15 -6.13 -13.35
N GLY A 234 -0.38 -5.14 -13.84
CA GLY A 234 0.70 -5.36 -14.79
C GLY A 234 1.80 -6.26 -14.23
N SER A 235 2.30 -5.96 -13.03
CA SER A 235 3.31 -6.80 -12.38
C SER A 235 2.77 -8.18 -11.98
N GLY A 236 1.47 -8.29 -11.65
CA GLY A 236 0.80 -9.58 -11.44
C GLY A 236 0.81 -10.46 -12.68
N CYS A 237 0.49 -9.89 -13.85
CA CYS A 237 0.61 -10.57 -15.14
C CYS A 237 2.05 -11.01 -15.40
N MET A 238 3.04 -10.14 -15.17
CA MET A 238 4.46 -10.49 -15.32
C MET A 238 4.85 -11.66 -14.41
N ALA A 239 4.41 -11.65 -13.14
CA ALA A 239 4.73 -12.71 -12.20
C ALA A 239 4.13 -14.07 -12.60
N ALA A 240 2.91 -14.07 -13.15
CA ALA A 240 2.28 -15.29 -13.66
C ALA A 240 3.09 -15.89 -14.82
N ILE A 241 3.51 -15.06 -15.79
CA ILE A 241 4.34 -15.48 -16.93
C ILE A 241 5.73 -15.96 -16.46
N ASP A 242 6.34 -15.26 -15.50
CA ASP A 242 7.63 -15.66 -14.95
C ASP A 242 7.54 -17.00 -14.20
N ALA A 243 6.44 -17.24 -13.47
CA ALA A 243 6.18 -18.52 -12.78
C ALA A 243 5.94 -19.67 -13.77
N GLU A 244 5.14 -19.46 -14.81
CA GLU A 244 4.91 -20.43 -15.89
C GLU A 244 6.23 -20.86 -16.53
N ARG A 245 7.04 -19.88 -16.98
CA ARG A 245 8.35 -20.15 -17.60
C ARG A 245 9.32 -20.86 -16.64
N TYR A 246 9.26 -20.56 -15.36
CA TYR A 246 10.06 -21.24 -14.36
C TYR A 246 9.68 -22.71 -14.27
N LEU A 247 8.38 -23.03 -14.22
CA LEU A 247 7.87 -24.42 -14.12
C LEU A 247 8.21 -25.25 -15.36
N GLU A 248 8.28 -24.64 -16.56
CA GLU A 248 8.71 -25.34 -17.78
C GLU A 248 10.16 -25.85 -17.70
N HIS A 249 11.01 -25.21 -16.87
CA HIS A 249 12.43 -25.54 -16.76
C HIS A 249 12.80 -26.31 -15.49
N VAL A 250 11.84 -26.48 -14.56
CA VAL A 250 12.06 -27.36 -13.40
C VAL A 250 11.97 -28.81 -13.86
N PRO A 251 12.99 -29.66 -13.65
CA PRO A 251 12.87 -31.06 -13.96
C PRO A 251 11.70 -31.64 -13.16
N THR A 252 10.67 -32.07 -13.82
CA THR A 252 9.65 -32.90 -13.19
C THR A 252 10.31 -34.23 -12.87
N ASP A 253 10.48 -34.57 -11.58
CA ASP A 253 10.73 -35.92 -11.13
C ASP A 253 9.50 -36.81 -11.41
N ALA A 254 9.12 -36.86 -12.68
CA ALA A 254 8.13 -37.79 -13.21
C ALA A 254 8.80 -39.14 -13.42
N GLY A 255 8.86 -39.98 -12.41
CA GLY A 255 9.34 -41.32 -12.65
C GLY A 255 9.78 -42.15 -11.46
N GLN A 256 9.17 -42.02 -10.30
CA GLN A 256 9.12 -43.16 -9.39
C GLN A 256 7.85 -43.97 -9.65
N SER A 257 7.89 -44.79 -10.68
CA SER A 257 6.95 -45.88 -10.87
C SER A 257 6.97 -46.73 -9.60
N VAL A 258 5.85 -46.70 -8.87
CA VAL A 258 5.58 -47.71 -7.84
C VAL A 258 5.51 -49.05 -8.56
N SER A 259 6.60 -49.84 -8.51
CA SER A 259 6.58 -51.26 -8.86
C SER A 259 5.76 -51.97 -7.79
N THR A 260 4.50 -52.25 -8.10
CA THR A 260 3.71 -53.24 -7.39
C THR A 260 4.38 -54.59 -7.61
N GLY A 261 5.16 -55.01 -6.63
CA GLY A 261 5.64 -56.41 -6.55
C GLY A 261 4.46 -57.33 -6.31
N SER A 262 4.38 -58.31 -7.13
CA SER A 262 3.50 -59.47 -7.12
C SER A 262 3.58 -60.25 -5.81
#